data_487e6d9e3ea1f156ae74f82fa6c82382
#
_entry.id   487e6d9e3ea1f156ae74f82fa6c82382
#
_cell.length_a   1.000
_cell.length_b   1.000
_cell.length_c   1.000
_cell.angle_alpha   90.00
_cell.angle_beta   90.00
_cell.angle_gamma   90.00
#
_symmetry.space_group_name_H-M   'P 1'
#
loop_
_entity.id
_entity.type
_entity.pdbx_description
1 polymer ?
#
loop_
_entity_poly.entity_id
_entity_poly.type
_entity_poly.pdbx_seq_one_letter_code
_entity_poly.pdbx_strand_id
1 'polypeptide(L)'
;MKILITSSRMPFALDAIRKLGQRGHEVHACDSYKEAPGSHSRYLAGHFTTASATDDPEGFVGEIERYVTENGIEVIVPMFEEVFYLAAQHERLSKVTRLYCPRFQTLARVHD
;
A
#
# COMPACT_ATOMS: atom_id res chain seq x y z
N MET A 1 -11.59 7.79 6.90
CA MET A 1 -10.34 7.08 7.23
C MET A 1 -9.30 7.36 6.16
N LYS A 2 -8.05 7.50 6.52
CA LYS A 2 -6.96 7.70 5.57
C LYS A 2 -6.31 6.36 5.24
N ILE A 3 -6.34 5.97 3.97
CA ILE A 3 -5.96 4.63 3.50
C ILE A 3 -4.89 4.75 2.43
N LEU A 4 -3.86 3.90 2.51
CA LEU A 4 -2.86 3.78 1.46
C LEU A 4 -3.02 2.44 0.75
N ILE A 5 -3.21 2.48 -0.57
CA ILE A 5 -3.28 1.30 -1.41
C ILE A 5 -1.99 1.19 -2.20
N THR A 6 -1.37 0.02 -2.16
CA THR A 6 -0.13 -0.23 -2.90
C THR A 6 -0.43 -0.96 -4.20
N SER A 7 0.55 -1.00 -5.12
CA SER A 7 0.41 -1.63 -6.44
C SER A 7 -0.76 -1.08 -7.25
N SER A 8 -0.82 0.25 -7.35
CA SER A 8 -1.92 0.96 -8.02
C SER A 8 -2.06 0.62 -9.51
N ARG A 9 -1.05 -0.04 -10.12
CA ARG A 9 -1.13 -0.49 -11.51
C ARG A 9 -2.09 -1.67 -11.72
N MET A 10 -2.43 -2.37 -10.65
CA MET A 10 -3.28 -3.56 -10.74
C MET A 10 -4.75 -3.17 -10.92
N PRO A 11 -5.50 -3.86 -11.79
CA PRO A 11 -6.93 -3.53 -12.01
C PRO A 11 -7.77 -3.57 -10.74
N PHE A 12 -7.52 -4.54 -9.87
CA PHE A 12 -8.26 -4.63 -8.61
C PHE A 12 -7.92 -3.51 -7.64
N ALA A 13 -6.72 -2.92 -7.75
CA ALA A 13 -6.35 -1.75 -6.95
C ALA A 13 -7.17 -0.54 -7.37
N LEU A 14 -7.35 -0.33 -8.68
CA LEU A 14 -8.17 0.75 -9.20
C LEU A 14 -9.62 0.63 -8.71
N ASP A 15 -10.16 -0.58 -8.70
CA ASP A 15 -11.51 -0.84 -8.21
C ASP A 15 -11.62 -0.52 -6.71
N ALA A 16 -10.63 -0.92 -5.92
CA ALA A 16 -10.59 -0.62 -4.48
C ALA A 16 -10.52 0.89 -4.21
N ILE A 17 -9.68 1.61 -4.97
CA ILE A 17 -9.56 3.07 -4.86
C ILE A 17 -10.93 3.71 -5.08
N ARG A 18 -11.61 3.30 -6.14
CA ARG A 18 -12.92 3.83 -6.49
C ARG A 18 -13.95 3.57 -5.41
N LYS A 19 -14.05 2.33 -4.96
CA LYS A 19 -15.05 1.93 -3.96
C LYS A 19 -14.83 2.62 -2.61
N LEU A 20 -13.59 2.68 -2.16
CA LEU A 20 -13.26 3.33 -0.89
C LEU A 20 -13.47 4.84 -0.98
N GLY A 21 -13.10 5.46 -2.10
CA GLY A 21 -13.34 6.89 -2.33
C GLY A 21 -14.82 7.23 -2.34
N GLN A 22 -15.64 6.38 -2.95
CA GLN A 22 -17.09 6.57 -2.97
C GLN A 22 -17.73 6.48 -1.58
N ARG A 23 -17.08 5.77 -0.67
CA ARG A 23 -17.52 5.65 0.72
C ARG A 23 -17.02 6.77 1.62
N GLY A 24 -16.34 7.74 1.05
CA GLY A 24 -15.89 8.91 1.79
C GLY A 24 -14.53 8.79 2.45
N HIS A 25 -13.76 7.75 2.14
CA HIS A 25 -12.41 7.61 2.67
C HIS A 25 -11.42 8.48 1.87
N GLU A 26 -10.39 8.98 2.56
CA GLU A 26 -9.29 9.66 1.90
C GLU A 26 -8.30 8.60 1.45
N VAL A 27 -8.23 8.36 0.14
CA VAL A 27 -7.43 7.27 -0.42
C VAL A 27 -6.17 7.83 -1.06
N HIS A 28 -5.03 7.28 -0.65
CA HIS A 28 -3.73 7.51 -1.28
C HIS A 28 -3.30 6.20 -1.94
N ALA A 29 -2.44 6.29 -2.94
CA ALA A 29 -1.94 5.10 -3.61
C ALA A 29 -0.48 5.26 -3.99
N CYS A 30 0.18 4.14 -4.22
CA CYS A 30 1.56 4.13 -4.69
C CYS A 30 1.85 2.92 -5.56
N ASP A 31 2.91 3.04 -6.35
CA ASP A 31 3.45 1.96 -7.17
C ASP A 31 4.90 2.27 -7.46
N SER A 32 5.66 1.27 -7.88
CA SER A 32 7.02 1.46 -8.37
C SER A 32 7.03 1.93 -9.83
N TYR A 33 5.90 1.89 -10.51
CA TYR A 33 5.74 2.39 -11.87
C TYR A 33 5.10 3.77 -11.86
N LYS A 34 5.73 4.71 -12.54
CA LYS A 34 5.31 6.12 -12.56
C LYS A 34 3.93 6.32 -13.20
N GLU A 35 3.63 5.56 -14.23
CA GLU A 35 2.41 5.68 -15.03
C GLU A 35 1.39 4.58 -14.71
N ALA A 36 1.24 4.23 -13.44
CA ALA A 36 0.25 3.24 -13.04
C ALA A 36 -1.17 3.76 -13.30
N PRO A 37 -2.10 2.92 -13.83
CA PRO A 37 -3.47 3.37 -14.11
C PRO A 37 -4.17 4.01 -12.91
N GLY A 38 -3.94 3.49 -11.72
CA GLY A 38 -4.54 4.05 -10.51
C GLY A 38 -4.07 5.45 -10.17
N SER A 39 -2.92 5.92 -10.73
CA SER A 39 -2.37 7.23 -10.42
C SER A 39 -3.24 8.38 -10.95
N HIS A 40 -4.14 8.11 -11.87
CA HIS A 40 -5.01 9.11 -12.49
C HIS A 40 -6.44 9.09 -11.97
N SER A 41 -6.73 8.28 -10.95
CA SER A 41 -8.09 8.21 -10.41
C SER A 41 -8.47 9.52 -9.71
N ARG A 42 -9.68 10.00 -10.02
CA ARG A 42 -10.23 11.20 -9.36
C ARG A 42 -10.52 10.98 -7.87
N TYR A 43 -10.53 9.73 -7.43
CA TYR A 43 -10.79 9.39 -6.02
C TYR A 43 -9.54 9.42 -5.16
N LEU A 44 -8.37 9.67 -5.75
CA LEU A 44 -7.13 9.75 -4.99
C LEU A 44 -6.91 11.13 -4.39
N ALA A 45 -6.55 11.15 -3.12
CA ALA A 45 -6.06 12.36 -2.45
C ALA A 45 -4.57 12.57 -2.75
N GLY A 46 -3.82 11.50 -3.02
CA GLY A 46 -2.42 11.60 -3.39
C GLY A 46 -1.91 10.29 -3.99
N HIS A 47 -0.82 10.40 -4.73
CA HIS A 47 -0.13 9.26 -5.33
C HIS A 47 1.38 9.50 -5.30
N PHE A 48 2.16 8.46 -5.03
CA PHE A 48 3.61 8.59 -5.08
C PHE A 48 4.24 7.32 -5.67
N THR A 49 5.46 7.48 -6.17
CA THR A 49 6.23 6.39 -6.75
C THR A 49 7.26 5.92 -5.74
N THR A 50 7.32 4.61 -5.52
CA THR A 50 8.26 3.99 -4.59
C THR A 50 9.40 3.31 -5.32
N ALA A 51 10.44 2.96 -4.58
CA ALA A 51 11.43 1.99 -5.05
C ALA A 51 10.71 0.64 -5.26
N SER A 52 11.31 -0.23 -6.09
CA SER A 52 10.78 -1.56 -6.30
C SER A 52 10.95 -2.40 -5.03
N ALA A 53 9.86 -3.04 -4.58
CA ALA A 53 9.93 -3.92 -3.42
C ALA A 53 10.88 -5.10 -3.63
N THR A 54 11.01 -5.57 -4.86
CA THR A 54 11.87 -6.68 -5.21
C THR A 54 13.34 -6.28 -5.29
N ASP A 55 13.61 -5.14 -5.95
CA ASP A 55 14.98 -4.69 -6.20
C ASP A 55 15.59 -3.94 -5.02
N ASP A 56 14.77 -3.22 -4.27
CA ASP A 56 15.22 -2.42 -3.13
C ASP A 56 14.16 -2.48 -2.02
N PRO A 57 14.04 -3.62 -1.33
CA PRO A 57 13.00 -3.78 -0.30
C PRO A 57 13.11 -2.76 0.84
N GLU A 58 14.33 -2.43 1.26
CA GLU A 58 14.51 -1.46 2.35
C GLU A 58 14.09 -0.06 1.93
N GLY A 59 14.44 0.35 0.71
CA GLY A 59 14.00 1.64 0.17
C GLY A 59 12.48 1.70 0.01
N PHE A 60 11.88 0.61 -0.44
CA PHE A 60 10.42 0.50 -0.58
C PHE A 60 9.72 0.71 0.77
N VAL A 61 10.12 -0.05 1.78
CA VAL A 61 9.51 0.03 3.12
C VAL A 61 9.75 1.39 3.74
N GLY A 62 10.98 1.92 3.61
CA GLY A 62 11.33 3.24 4.16
C GLY A 62 10.51 4.37 3.56
N GLU A 63 10.28 4.35 2.26
CA GLU A 63 9.47 5.36 1.59
C GLU A 63 8.01 5.28 2.02
N ILE A 64 7.48 4.06 2.17
CA ILE A 64 6.11 3.86 2.67
C ILE A 64 5.98 4.36 4.10
N GLU A 65 6.92 4.01 4.96
CA GLU A 65 6.92 4.46 6.35
C GLU A 65 6.92 5.98 6.45
N ARG A 66 7.75 6.64 5.65
CA ARG A 66 7.83 8.09 5.63
C ARG A 66 6.53 8.72 5.15
N TYR A 67 5.97 8.23 4.06
CA TYR A 67 4.72 8.75 3.51
C TYR A 67 3.57 8.59 4.50
N VAL A 68 3.46 7.41 5.10
CA VAL A 68 2.43 7.11 6.10
C VAL A 68 2.53 8.06 7.29
N THR A 69 3.73 8.32 7.78
CA THR A 69 3.95 9.22 8.91
C THR A 69 3.61 10.67 8.55
N GLU A 70 4.08 11.13 7.40
CA GLU A 70 3.87 12.51 6.96
C GLU A 70 2.41 12.83 6.64
N ASN A 71 1.66 11.85 6.16
CA ASN A 71 0.28 12.06 5.72
C ASN A 71 -0.77 11.52 6.69
N GLY A 72 -0.35 10.94 7.81
CA GLY A 72 -1.29 10.42 8.80
C GLY A 72 -2.11 9.25 8.30
N ILE A 73 -1.52 8.38 7.49
CA ILE A 73 -2.22 7.21 6.97
C ILE A 73 -2.55 6.26 8.11
N GLU A 74 -3.80 5.85 8.18
CA GLU A 74 -4.30 5.01 9.27
C GLU A 74 -4.17 3.52 8.98
N VAL A 75 -4.23 3.14 7.68
CA VAL A 75 -4.12 1.73 7.29
C VAL A 75 -3.49 1.61 5.90
N ILE A 76 -2.61 0.60 5.74
CA ILE A 76 -2.05 0.22 4.45
C ILE A 76 -2.80 -1.03 3.97
N VAL A 77 -3.27 -1.01 2.72
CA VAL A 77 -3.93 -2.15 2.09
C VAL A 77 -3.06 -2.61 0.91
N PRO A 78 -2.21 -3.63 1.11
CA PRO A 78 -1.38 -4.16 0.02
C PRO A 78 -2.25 -4.93 -0.97
N MET A 79 -2.02 -4.72 -2.26
CA MET A 79 -2.89 -5.27 -3.29
C MET A 79 -2.23 -6.36 -4.15
N PHE A 80 -0.96 -6.67 -3.91
CA PHE A 80 -0.26 -7.68 -4.68
C PHE A 80 0.90 -8.28 -3.88
N GLU A 81 1.94 -8.76 -4.56
CA GLU A 81 3.05 -9.48 -3.92
C GLU A 81 3.84 -8.68 -2.90
N GLU A 82 3.79 -7.34 -2.95
CA GLU A 82 4.48 -6.50 -1.95
C GLU A 82 3.96 -6.74 -0.53
N VAL A 83 2.83 -7.42 -0.38
CA VAL A 83 2.30 -7.79 0.94
C VAL A 83 3.33 -8.58 1.75
N PHE A 84 4.14 -9.42 1.10
CA PHE A 84 5.15 -10.21 1.79
C PHE A 84 6.24 -9.34 2.40
N TYR A 85 6.67 -8.31 1.68
CA TYR A 85 7.69 -7.39 2.19
C TYR A 85 7.16 -6.53 3.33
N LEU A 86 5.92 -6.06 3.20
CA LEU A 86 5.29 -5.26 4.24
C LEU A 86 4.98 -6.09 5.48
N ALA A 87 4.49 -7.32 5.31
CA ALA A 87 4.19 -8.21 6.43
C ALA A 87 5.46 -8.58 7.20
N ALA A 88 6.59 -8.75 6.50
CA ALA A 88 7.86 -9.03 7.15
C ALA A 88 8.34 -7.86 8.02
N GLN A 89 7.88 -6.64 7.75
CA GLN A 89 8.20 -5.44 8.51
C GLN A 89 7.02 -4.97 9.38
N HIS A 90 6.15 -5.89 9.75
CA HIS A 90 4.93 -5.58 10.48
C HIS A 90 5.19 -4.82 11.79
N GLU A 91 6.19 -5.24 12.56
CA GLU A 91 6.51 -4.57 13.82
C GLU A 91 6.91 -3.11 13.61
N ARG A 92 7.72 -2.86 12.59
CA ARG A 92 8.18 -1.52 12.25
C ARG A 92 7.00 -0.63 11.81
N LEU A 93 6.18 -1.15 10.93
CA LEU A 93 5.06 -0.39 10.36
C LEU A 93 3.92 -0.19 11.37
N SER A 94 3.70 -1.15 12.27
CA SER A 94 2.63 -1.06 13.26
C SER A 94 2.79 0.08 14.24
N LYS A 95 4.00 0.65 14.33
CA LYS A 95 4.26 1.82 15.17
C LYS A 95 3.70 3.11 14.58
N VAL A 96 3.41 3.14 13.28
CA VAL A 96 2.97 4.35 12.58
C VAL A 96 1.63 4.16 11.86
N THR A 97 1.20 2.93 11.60
CA THR A 97 -0.03 2.65 10.88
C THR A 97 -0.50 1.22 11.14
N ARG A 98 -1.64 0.85 10.58
CA ARG A 98 -2.11 -0.53 10.55
C ARG A 98 -1.80 -1.13 9.19
N LEU A 99 -1.44 -2.41 9.18
CA LEU A 99 -1.23 -3.14 7.94
C LEU A 99 -2.36 -4.14 7.77
N TYR A 100 -3.25 -3.89 6.81
CA TYR A 100 -4.37 -4.78 6.53
C TYR A 100 -3.93 -5.85 5.56
N CYS A 101 -3.57 -7.01 6.09
CA CYS A 101 -3.21 -8.17 5.29
C CYS A 101 -3.45 -9.43 6.14
N PRO A 102 -3.54 -10.61 5.52
CA PRO A 102 -3.54 -11.85 6.29
C PRO A 102 -2.30 -11.94 7.16
N ARG A 103 -2.42 -12.58 8.32
CA ARG A 103 -1.29 -12.75 9.21
C ARG A 103 -0.15 -13.46 8.48
N PHE A 104 1.08 -13.09 8.81
CA PHE A 104 2.26 -13.64 8.15
C PHE A 104 2.29 -15.18 8.20
N GLN A 105 1.87 -15.76 9.32
CA GLN A 105 1.79 -17.21 9.45
C GLN A 105 0.82 -17.83 8.46
N THR A 106 -0.29 -17.14 8.16
CA THR A 106 -1.26 -17.60 7.18
C THR A 106 -0.68 -17.56 5.78
N LEU A 107 0.05 -16.48 5.44
CA LEU A 107 0.74 -16.37 4.15
C LEU A 107 1.79 -17.45 3.99
N ALA A 108 2.59 -17.70 5.02
CA ALA A 108 3.60 -18.74 4.99
C ALA A 108 2.98 -20.13 4.79
N ARG A 109 1.84 -20.37 5.39
CA ARG A 109 1.13 -21.64 5.22
C ARG A 109 0.65 -21.87 3.80
N VAL A 110 0.21 -20.79 3.13
CA VAL A 110 -0.27 -20.89 1.75
C VAL A 110 0.88 -21.16 0.78
N HIS A 111 2.07 -20.66 1.08
CA HIS A 111 3.23 -20.75 0.20
C HIS A 111 4.22 -21.85 0.57
N ASP A 112 4.03 -22.53 1.67
CA ASP A 112 4.80 -23.69 2.04
C ASP A 112 4.23 -24.94 1.32
#